data_39e917ef75041ae45512293293911686
#
_entry.id   39e917ef75041ae45512293293911686
#
_cell.length_a   1.000
_cell.length_b   1.000
_cell.length_c   1.000
_cell.angle_alpha   90.00
_cell.angle_beta   90.00
_cell.angle_gamma   90.00
#
_symmetry.space_group_name_H-M   'P 1'
#
loop_
_entity.id
_entity.type
_entity.pdbx_description
1 polymer ?
#
loop_
_entity_poly.entity_id
_entity_poly.type
_entity_poly.pdbx_seq_one_letter_code
_entity_poly.pdbx_strand_id
1 'polypeptide(L)'
;DADDLAELLGEDTRQGKYFSAFDADEELVGWFAFSCEGDCVALGLGLRPDLTGRGFGLAYLEAGLAFAEQRFRPSRFRLSVATFNERAIRVYRRAGFSPLRTFDHATNGGVHRFLEMTRPA
;
A
#
# COMPACT_ATOMS: atom_id res chain seq x y z
N ASP A 1 -7.97 -0.01 14.11
CA ASP A 1 -7.38 1.14 14.78
C ASP A 1 -5.87 1.15 14.56
N ALA A 2 -5.31 2.32 14.31
CA ALA A 2 -3.87 2.42 14.06
C ALA A 2 -3.03 1.95 15.26
N ASP A 3 -3.56 2.11 16.46
CA ASP A 3 -2.86 1.69 17.67
C ASP A 3 -2.73 0.17 17.79
N ASP A 4 -3.55 -0.57 17.04
CA ASP A 4 -3.51 -2.03 17.06
C ASP A 4 -2.47 -2.58 16.09
N LEU A 5 -1.89 -1.72 15.26
CA LEU A 5 -0.84 -2.11 14.31
C LEU A 5 0.50 -1.97 15.02
N ALA A 6 1.10 -3.09 15.38
CA ALA A 6 2.31 -3.06 16.20
C ALA A 6 3.54 -2.62 15.42
N GLU A 7 3.97 -3.40 14.47
CA GLU A 7 5.25 -3.17 13.80
C GLU A 7 5.26 -3.73 12.40
N LEU A 8 6.15 -3.17 11.58
CA LEU A 8 6.49 -3.73 10.28
C LEU A 8 7.88 -4.36 10.39
N LEU A 9 7.97 -5.64 10.07
CA LEU A 9 9.23 -6.36 10.04
C LEU A 9 9.71 -6.46 8.61
N GLY A 10 10.95 -6.04 8.37
CA GLY A 10 11.47 -5.89 7.03
C GLY A 10 12.26 -7.06 6.51
N GLU A 11 12.13 -7.29 5.22
CA GLU A 11 12.91 -8.27 4.51
C GLU A 11 13.28 -7.68 3.15
N ASP A 12 14.57 -7.55 2.89
CA ASP A 12 15.05 -6.99 1.63
C ASP A 12 15.07 -8.06 0.54
N THR A 13 14.63 -7.68 -0.66
CA THR A 13 14.70 -8.53 -1.82
C THR A 13 15.42 -7.79 -2.94
N ARG A 14 15.66 -8.50 -4.04
CA ARG A 14 16.29 -7.90 -5.21
C ARG A 14 15.52 -6.74 -5.81
N GLN A 15 14.20 -6.82 -5.79
CA GLN A 15 13.33 -5.91 -6.53
C GLN A 15 12.64 -4.90 -5.63
N GLY A 16 12.93 -4.95 -4.35
CA GLY A 16 12.29 -4.05 -3.42
C GLY A 16 12.35 -4.59 -2.01
N LYS A 17 11.56 -4.01 -1.14
CA LYS A 17 11.55 -4.35 0.27
C LYS A 17 10.16 -4.79 0.66
N TYR A 18 10.08 -5.98 1.26
CA TYR A 18 8.84 -6.56 1.71
C TYR A 18 8.79 -6.57 3.23
N PHE A 19 7.64 -6.22 3.76
CA PHE A 19 7.44 -6.13 5.21
C PHE A 19 6.14 -6.81 5.58
N SER A 20 6.19 -7.65 6.60
CA SER A 20 4.98 -8.23 7.18
C SER A 20 4.49 -7.31 8.27
N ALA A 21 3.17 -7.13 8.34
CA ALA A 21 2.56 -6.27 9.34
C ALA A 21 1.83 -7.12 10.36
N PHE A 22 2.03 -6.80 11.63
CA PHE A 22 1.43 -7.54 12.75
C PHE A 22 0.65 -6.58 13.64
N ASP A 23 -0.37 -7.10 14.31
CA ASP A 23 -1.10 -6.31 15.29
C ASP A 23 -0.45 -6.42 16.67
N ALA A 24 -1.09 -5.82 17.69
CA ALA A 24 -0.55 -5.82 19.05
C ALA A 24 -0.47 -7.21 19.66
N ASP A 25 -1.23 -8.16 19.15
CA ASP A 25 -1.21 -9.55 19.62
C ASP A 25 -0.26 -10.42 18.81
N GLU A 26 0.58 -9.80 17.98
CA GLU A 26 1.55 -10.47 17.12
C GLU A 26 0.89 -11.36 16.06
N GLU A 27 -0.36 -11.07 15.69
CA GLU A 27 -1.05 -11.75 14.62
C GLU A 27 -0.75 -11.06 13.30
N LEU A 28 -0.50 -11.86 12.26
CA LEU A 28 -0.23 -11.31 10.93
C LEU A 28 -1.49 -10.69 10.37
N VAL A 29 -1.44 -9.39 10.04
CA VAL A 29 -2.60 -8.68 9.47
C VAL A 29 -2.44 -8.40 8.00
N GLY A 30 -1.21 -8.36 7.48
CA GLY A 30 -1.00 -8.09 6.07
C GLY A 30 0.47 -7.91 5.73
N TRP A 31 0.70 -7.26 4.60
CA TRP A 31 2.06 -7.03 4.10
C TRP A 31 2.12 -5.70 3.37
N PHE A 32 3.33 -5.19 3.25
CA PHE A 32 3.65 -4.04 2.40
C PHE A 32 4.85 -4.38 1.54
N ALA A 33 4.86 -3.86 0.31
CA ALA A 33 6.01 -3.92 -0.57
C ALA A 33 6.35 -2.49 -0.99
N PHE A 34 7.61 -2.11 -0.87
CA PHE A 34 8.07 -0.78 -1.25
C PHE A 34 9.18 -0.91 -2.29
N SER A 35 9.09 -0.11 -3.35
CA SER A 35 10.10 -0.07 -4.39
C SER A 35 10.54 1.37 -4.56
N CYS A 36 11.83 1.63 -4.34
CA CYS A 36 12.38 2.98 -4.45
C CYS A 36 12.76 3.25 -5.89
N GLU A 37 12.21 4.34 -6.45
CA GLU A 37 12.42 4.74 -7.84
C GLU A 37 12.83 6.21 -7.84
N GLY A 38 14.14 6.47 -7.69
CA GLY A 38 14.60 7.83 -7.50
C GLY A 38 14.10 8.37 -6.18
N ASP A 39 13.39 9.49 -6.20
CA ASP A 39 12.80 10.09 -5.01
C ASP A 39 11.35 9.67 -4.78
N CYS A 40 10.87 8.71 -5.56
CA CYS A 40 9.51 8.20 -5.47
C CYS A 40 9.53 6.79 -4.88
N VAL A 41 8.58 6.49 -4.00
CA VAL A 41 8.38 5.13 -3.51
C VAL A 41 7.07 4.60 -4.08
N ALA A 42 7.18 3.51 -4.84
CA ALA A 42 6.02 2.76 -5.28
C ALA A 42 5.66 1.73 -4.22
N LEU A 43 4.39 1.62 -3.87
CA LEU A 43 4.00 0.68 -2.83
C LEU A 43 2.89 -0.24 -3.30
N GLY A 44 2.96 -1.48 -2.79
CA GLY A 44 1.88 -2.44 -2.84
C GLY A 44 1.55 -2.86 -1.43
N LEU A 45 0.33 -3.29 -1.21
CA LEU A 45 -0.08 -3.72 0.12
C LEU A 45 -1.19 -4.76 0.03
N GLY A 46 -1.26 -5.57 1.07
CA GLY A 46 -2.33 -6.53 1.24
C GLY A 46 -2.76 -6.51 2.69
N LEU A 47 -4.04 -6.72 2.91
CA LEU A 47 -4.63 -6.80 4.23
C LEU A 47 -5.38 -8.11 4.32
N ARG A 48 -5.27 -8.78 5.47
CA ARG A 48 -5.96 -10.04 5.69
C ARG A 48 -7.45 -9.86 5.37
N PRO A 49 -8.07 -10.79 4.61
CA PRO A 49 -9.45 -10.58 4.10
C PRO A 49 -10.49 -10.29 5.18
N ASP A 50 -10.37 -10.88 6.35
CA ASP A 50 -11.33 -10.66 7.43
C ASP A 50 -11.24 -9.27 8.04
N LEU A 51 -10.19 -8.51 7.71
CA LEU A 51 -10.02 -7.14 8.19
C LEU A 51 -10.43 -6.11 7.16
N THR A 52 -10.65 -6.52 5.91
CA THR A 52 -11.08 -5.58 4.87
C THR A 52 -12.54 -5.16 5.13
N GLY A 53 -12.86 -3.91 4.79
CA GLY A 53 -14.22 -3.41 4.94
C GLY A 53 -14.65 -3.11 6.37
N ARG A 54 -13.70 -3.12 7.31
CA ARG A 54 -13.98 -2.87 8.73
C ARG A 54 -13.40 -1.56 9.24
N GLY A 55 -13.07 -0.67 8.32
CA GLY A 55 -12.49 0.62 8.68
C GLY A 55 -10.99 0.57 8.95
N PHE A 56 -10.37 -0.59 8.81
CA PHE A 56 -8.93 -0.73 9.03
C PHE A 56 -8.09 -0.18 7.89
N GLY A 57 -8.65 -0.16 6.67
CA GLY A 57 -7.87 0.12 5.47
C GLY A 57 -7.10 1.42 5.52
N LEU A 58 -7.75 2.50 5.94
CA LEU A 58 -7.10 3.81 5.99
C LEU A 58 -5.99 3.86 7.02
N ALA A 59 -6.27 3.39 8.25
CA ALA A 59 -5.27 3.38 9.31
C ALA A 59 -4.09 2.50 8.95
N TYR A 60 -4.36 1.35 8.33
CA TYR A 60 -3.33 0.42 7.89
C TYR A 60 -2.43 1.07 6.83
N LEU A 61 -3.05 1.70 5.83
CA LEU A 61 -2.29 2.39 4.78
C LEU A 61 -1.45 3.51 5.35
N GLU A 62 -2.03 4.33 6.23
CA GLU A 62 -1.30 5.44 6.84
C GLU A 62 -0.12 4.98 7.67
N ALA A 63 -0.25 3.86 8.37
CA ALA A 63 0.87 3.28 9.11
C ALA A 63 2.01 2.88 8.17
N GLY A 64 1.68 2.27 7.03
CA GLY A 64 2.69 1.90 6.04
C GLY A 64 3.36 3.10 5.40
N LEU A 65 2.59 4.16 5.12
CA LEU A 65 3.15 5.39 4.55
C LEU A 65 4.08 6.08 5.53
N ALA A 66 3.71 6.15 6.81
CA ALA A 66 4.55 6.75 7.83
C ALA A 66 5.86 5.97 7.99
N PHE A 67 5.78 4.66 7.98
CA PHE A 67 6.95 3.79 8.04
C PHE A 67 7.88 4.06 6.85
N ALA A 68 7.33 4.09 5.64
CA ALA A 68 8.11 4.28 4.43
C ALA A 68 8.73 5.68 4.37
N GLU A 69 8.00 6.68 4.84
CA GLU A 69 8.50 8.05 4.87
C GLU A 69 9.73 8.17 5.77
N GLN A 70 9.69 7.54 6.94
CA GLN A 70 10.84 7.58 7.84
C GLN A 70 12.02 6.78 7.31
N ARG A 71 11.74 5.65 6.66
CA ARG A 71 12.81 4.74 6.23
C ARG A 71 13.44 5.17 4.92
N PHE A 72 12.66 5.63 3.96
CA PHE A 72 13.13 5.92 2.61
C PHE A 72 13.16 7.41 2.28
N ARG A 73 12.46 8.22 3.02
CA ARG A 73 12.37 9.68 2.85
C ARG A 73 12.08 10.10 1.41
N PRO A 74 11.00 9.58 0.80
CA PRO A 74 10.68 9.93 -0.58
C PRO A 74 10.05 11.31 -0.65
N SER A 75 10.06 11.91 -1.86
CA SER A 75 9.31 13.13 -2.09
C SER A 75 7.86 12.85 -2.47
N ARG A 76 7.57 11.64 -2.96
CA ARG A 76 6.21 11.24 -3.29
C ARG A 76 6.03 9.73 -3.23
N PHE A 77 4.77 9.33 -3.14
CA PHE A 77 4.37 7.94 -3.20
C PHE A 77 3.53 7.69 -4.45
N ARG A 78 3.57 6.48 -4.97
CA ARG A 78 2.64 6.04 -6.00
C ARG A 78 2.21 4.60 -5.76
N LEU A 79 1.04 4.26 -6.27
CA LEU A 79 0.51 2.91 -6.22
C LEU A 79 -0.37 2.66 -7.44
N SER A 80 -0.67 1.40 -7.67
CA SER A 80 -1.58 1.01 -8.74
C SER A 80 -2.68 0.14 -8.16
N VAL A 81 -3.90 0.33 -8.63
CA VAL A 81 -5.07 -0.39 -8.15
C VAL A 81 -5.96 -0.73 -9.34
N ALA A 82 -6.57 -1.90 -9.33
CA ALA A 82 -7.52 -2.28 -10.37
C ALA A 82 -8.70 -1.30 -10.37
N THR A 83 -9.11 -0.85 -11.55
CA THR A 83 -10.16 0.18 -11.65
C THR A 83 -11.49 -0.28 -11.08
N PHE A 84 -11.72 -1.60 -11.02
CA PHE A 84 -12.96 -2.13 -10.45
C PHE A 84 -12.95 -2.20 -8.93
N ASN A 85 -11.80 -1.97 -8.30
CA ASN A 85 -11.67 -2.06 -6.84
C ASN A 85 -12.03 -0.72 -6.20
N GLU A 86 -13.33 -0.41 -6.19
CA GLU A 86 -13.81 0.89 -5.74
C GLU A 86 -13.52 1.15 -4.25
N ARG A 87 -13.57 0.09 -3.44
CA ARG A 87 -13.28 0.23 -2.00
C ARG A 87 -11.85 0.70 -1.79
N ALA A 88 -10.89 0.08 -2.46
CA ALA A 88 -9.48 0.46 -2.31
C ALA A 88 -9.25 1.89 -2.80
N ILE A 89 -9.85 2.24 -3.94
CA ILE A 89 -9.71 3.59 -4.50
C ILE A 89 -10.21 4.64 -3.50
N ARG A 90 -11.34 4.38 -2.83
CA ARG A 90 -11.86 5.31 -1.83
C ARG A 90 -10.89 5.48 -0.66
N VAL A 91 -10.30 4.38 -0.20
CA VAL A 91 -9.31 4.43 0.88
C VAL A 91 -8.10 5.26 0.45
N TYR A 92 -7.60 5.03 -0.76
CA TYR A 92 -6.44 5.75 -1.25
C TYR A 92 -6.71 7.24 -1.40
N ARG A 93 -7.91 7.60 -1.89
CA ARG A 93 -8.29 9.01 -1.97
C ARG A 93 -8.35 9.65 -0.59
N ARG A 94 -8.87 8.96 0.40
CA ARG A 94 -8.92 9.47 1.77
C ARG A 94 -7.54 9.65 2.37
N ALA A 95 -6.58 8.86 1.91
CA ALA A 95 -5.18 8.99 2.34
C ALA A 95 -4.41 10.06 1.57
N GLY A 96 -5.08 10.78 0.66
CA GLY A 96 -4.47 11.88 -0.07
C GLY A 96 -3.97 11.54 -1.46
N PHE A 97 -4.19 10.32 -1.93
CA PHE A 97 -3.79 9.95 -3.28
C PHE A 97 -4.76 10.50 -4.30
N SER A 98 -4.22 10.92 -5.44
CA SER A 98 -5.01 11.42 -6.57
C SER A 98 -4.74 10.56 -7.80
N PRO A 99 -5.75 10.38 -8.65
CA PRO A 99 -5.55 9.63 -9.91
C PRO A 99 -4.52 10.31 -10.81
N LEU A 100 -3.65 9.50 -11.41
CA LEU A 100 -2.64 10.00 -12.34
C LEU A 100 -2.94 9.55 -13.77
N ARG A 101 -3.11 8.24 -13.96
CA ARG A 101 -3.42 7.67 -15.29
C ARG A 101 -3.97 6.28 -15.14
N THR A 102 -4.57 5.77 -16.21
CA THR A 102 -4.97 4.37 -16.29
C THR A 102 -4.08 3.66 -17.30
N PHE A 103 -3.94 2.36 -17.13
CA PHE A 103 -3.14 1.53 -18.02
C PHE A 103 -3.65 0.09 -17.98
N ASP A 104 -3.37 -0.66 -19.02
CA ASP A 104 -3.71 -2.08 -19.06
C ASP A 104 -2.53 -2.89 -18.57
N HIS A 105 -2.80 -3.90 -17.75
CA HIS A 105 -1.77 -4.75 -17.18
C HIS A 105 -2.18 -6.22 -17.32
N ALA A 106 -1.28 -7.03 -17.87
CA ALA A 106 -1.53 -8.46 -18.03
C ALA A 106 -1.35 -9.16 -16.68
N THR A 107 -2.33 -9.97 -16.33
CA THR A 107 -2.29 -10.79 -15.12
C THR A 107 -2.62 -12.23 -15.52
N ASN A 108 -2.58 -13.15 -14.55
CA ASN A 108 -2.88 -14.55 -14.83
C ASN A 108 -4.30 -14.78 -15.37
N GLY A 109 -5.21 -13.87 -15.08
CA GLY A 109 -6.59 -13.97 -15.54
C GLY A 109 -6.89 -13.19 -16.81
N GLY A 110 -5.88 -12.60 -17.45
CA GLY A 110 -6.06 -11.81 -18.67
C GLY A 110 -5.53 -10.39 -18.50
N VAL A 111 -6.06 -9.46 -19.29
CA VAL A 111 -5.66 -8.06 -19.23
C VAL A 111 -6.70 -7.28 -18.43
N HIS A 112 -6.24 -6.52 -17.45
CA HIS A 112 -7.11 -5.70 -16.61
C HIS A 112 -6.64 -4.26 -16.62
N ARG A 113 -7.60 -3.34 -16.46
CA ARG A 113 -7.29 -1.92 -16.38
C ARG A 113 -6.96 -1.53 -14.96
N PHE A 114 -5.86 -0.80 -14.80
CA PHE A 114 -5.39 -0.31 -13.52
C PHE A 114 -5.36 1.21 -13.49
N LEU A 115 -5.54 1.76 -12.32
CA LEU A 115 -5.41 3.18 -12.04
C LEU A 115 -4.14 3.41 -11.26
N GLU A 116 -3.27 4.27 -11.78
CA GLU A 116 -2.10 4.71 -11.04
C GLU A 116 -2.46 5.96 -10.25
N MET A 117 -2.15 5.97 -8.97
CA MET A 117 -2.44 7.09 -8.09
C MET A 117 -1.16 7.55 -7.42
N THR A 118 -1.11 8.81 -7.07
CA THR A 118 0.08 9.43 -6.48
C THR A 118 -0.28 10.43 -5.42
N ARG A 119 0.65 10.66 -4.48
CA ARG A 119 0.53 11.72 -3.49
C ARG A 119 1.93 12.21 -3.09
N PRO A 120 2.07 13.50 -2.70
CA PRO A 120 3.32 13.95 -2.10
C PRO A 120 3.53 13.27 -0.75
N ALA A 121 4.78 13.04 -0.42
CA ALA A 121 5.12 12.44 0.87
C ALA A 121 5.04 13.46 2.00
#